data_cc9038c5648f77aa8c799035bc70909e
#
_entry.id   cc9038c5648f77aa8c799035bc70909e
#
_cell.length_a   1.000
_cell.length_b   1.000
_cell.length_c   1.000
_cell.angle_alpha   90.00
_cell.angle_beta   90.00
_cell.angle_gamma   90.00
#
_symmetry.space_group_name_H-M   'P 1'
#
loop_
_entity.id
_entity.type
_entity.pdbx_description
1 polymer ?
#
loop_
_entity_poly.entity_id
_entity_poly.type
_entity_poly.pdbx_seq_one_letter_code
_entity_poly.pdbx_strand_id
1 'polypeptide(L)'
;MRVTDGSENASIIIGTQVFGDSGGIIECARTNPMVGTSAAIGFGHRRPFHSLASGTTFELQPEHSGMIVHLNNAFSSGMTITLPNDTGGNGGFFCTIFVGTTQTGTLTIQTNADDDLMLGAVHSISSAGSADAFRADGSTHDKLVIDANNKGRMAGTVVHCYLMGADKWLVEGHMSCTGTPASPWAD
;
A
#
# COMPACT_ATOMS: atom_id res chain seq x y z
N MET A 1 -22.58 -15.34 21.38
CA MET A 1 -21.42 -15.83 20.61
C MET A 1 -21.52 -17.33 20.51
N ARG A 2 -21.59 -17.89 19.34
CA ARG A 2 -21.59 -19.33 19.11
C ARG A 2 -20.33 -19.71 18.38
N VAL A 3 -19.73 -20.78 18.80
CA VAL A 3 -18.44 -21.23 18.29
C VAL A 3 -18.52 -22.70 17.88
N THR A 4 -19.46 -23.14 17.11
CA THR A 4 -19.34 -24.40 16.38
C THR A 4 -20.47 -24.58 15.39
N ASP A 5 -20.17 -25.11 14.26
CA ASP A 5 -21.14 -25.62 13.29
C ASP A 5 -21.26 -27.14 13.30
N GLY A 6 -20.58 -27.82 14.20
CA GLY A 6 -20.61 -29.28 14.33
C GLY A 6 -19.72 -30.03 13.34
N SER A 7 -18.96 -29.35 12.50
CA SER A 7 -18.09 -29.94 11.47
C SER A 7 -16.59 -29.69 11.70
N GLU A 8 -16.19 -29.51 12.94
CA GLU A 8 -14.82 -29.17 13.33
C GLU A 8 -14.35 -27.79 12.84
N ASN A 9 -15.18 -27.06 12.12
CA ASN A 9 -14.92 -25.68 11.74
C ASN A 9 -15.52 -24.75 12.78
N ALA A 10 -14.68 -24.23 13.65
CA ALA A 10 -15.11 -23.19 14.58
C ALA A 10 -15.29 -21.88 13.81
N SER A 11 -16.49 -21.35 13.80
CA SER A 11 -16.77 -19.99 13.34
C SER A 11 -17.16 -19.12 14.51
N ILE A 12 -16.51 -17.99 14.65
CA ILE A 12 -16.92 -16.97 15.61
C ILE A 12 -17.83 -16.00 14.87
N ILE A 13 -19.12 -16.07 15.16
CA ILE A 13 -20.07 -15.09 14.64
C ILE A 13 -20.24 -14.02 15.71
N ILE A 14 -19.64 -12.88 15.52
CA ILE A 14 -19.80 -11.70 16.35
C ILE A 14 -20.81 -10.78 15.67
N GLY A 15 -22.08 -11.14 15.75
CA GLY A 15 -23.18 -10.35 15.19
C GLY A 15 -23.16 -10.22 13.67
N THR A 16 -24.28 -10.33 13.03
CA THR A 16 -24.40 -10.27 11.56
C THR A 16 -24.13 -8.88 10.99
N GLN A 17 -24.15 -7.85 11.82
CA GLN A 17 -23.92 -6.47 11.36
C GLN A 17 -22.46 -6.03 11.41
N VAL A 18 -21.62 -6.74 12.11
CA VAL A 18 -20.20 -6.39 12.22
C VAL A 18 -19.41 -6.81 10.97
N PHE A 19 -19.97 -7.70 10.17
CA PHE A 19 -19.27 -8.28 9.04
C PHE A 19 -19.95 -8.03 7.69
N GLY A 20 -21.08 -7.34 7.69
CA GLY A 20 -21.88 -7.17 6.49
C GLY A 20 -21.27 -6.18 5.51
N ASP A 21 -21.23 -4.94 5.87
CA ASP A 21 -20.99 -3.87 4.90
C ASP A 21 -19.83 -2.95 5.25
N SER A 22 -19.17 -3.16 6.36
CA SER A 22 -18.14 -2.23 6.84
C SER A 22 -16.71 -2.73 6.70
N GLY A 23 -16.48 -3.80 5.96
CA GLY A 23 -15.13 -4.28 5.65
C GLY A 23 -14.26 -4.68 6.85
N GLY A 24 -14.83 -4.77 8.02
CA GLY A 24 -14.13 -5.25 9.21
C GLY A 24 -13.96 -6.76 9.14
N ILE A 25 -12.91 -7.23 8.54
CA ILE A 25 -12.57 -8.65 8.57
C ILE A 25 -11.87 -8.92 9.88
N ILE A 26 -12.57 -9.56 10.82
CA ILE A 26 -11.86 -10.36 11.80
C ILE A 26 -11.56 -11.69 11.12
N GLU A 27 -10.46 -11.77 10.43
CA GLU A 27 -9.94 -13.06 10.04
C GLU A 27 -9.46 -13.77 11.31
N CYS A 28 -10.30 -14.64 11.82
CA CYS A 28 -9.78 -15.75 12.57
C CYS A 28 -8.86 -16.51 11.63
N ALA A 29 -7.59 -16.60 11.96
CA ALA A 29 -6.61 -17.33 11.17
C ALA A 29 -7.26 -18.62 10.70
N ARG A 30 -7.40 -18.76 9.38
CA ARG A 30 -8.01 -19.97 8.84
C ARG A 30 -7.20 -21.15 9.32
N THR A 31 -7.85 -21.97 10.03
CA THR A 31 -7.27 -23.16 10.64
C THR A 31 -6.81 -24.18 9.63
N ASN A 32 -7.15 -23.99 8.37
CA ASN A 32 -6.87 -24.99 7.36
C ASN A 32 -5.40 -25.40 7.25
N PRO A 33 -4.41 -24.52 7.23
CA PRO A 33 -3.03 -24.97 7.22
C PRO A 33 -2.57 -25.52 8.56
N MET A 34 -3.42 -25.53 9.54
CA MET A 34 -3.06 -25.84 10.92
C MET A 34 -3.78 -27.07 11.44
N VAL A 35 -4.46 -27.77 10.56
CA VAL A 35 -5.05 -29.07 10.85
C VAL A 35 -3.94 -30.02 11.28
N GLY A 36 -4.04 -30.49 12.50
CA GLY A 36 -3.05 -31.41 13.10
C GLY A 36 -1.95 -30.71 13.91
N THR A 37 -1.94 -29.43 14.02
CA THR A 37 -1.12 -28.72 14.99
C THR A 37 -2.00 -28.10 16.06
N SER A 38 -1.61 -28.20 17.30
CA SER A 38 -2.22 -27.44 18.40
C SER A 38 -1.84 -25.98 18.27
N ALA A 39 -2.24 -25.39 17.15
CA ALA A 39 -1.92 -24.02 16.89
C ALA A 39 -2.69 -23.16 17.86
N ALA A 40 -1.98 -22.44 18.66
CA ALA A 40 -2.54 -21.33 19.39
C ALA A 40 -3.30 -20.46 18.38
N ILE A 41 -4.60 -20.26 18.62
CA ILE A 41 -5.39 -19.29 17.89
C ILE A 41 -4.84 -17.94 18.30
N GLY A 42 -3.79 -17.51 17.61
CA GLY A 42 -3.32 -16.15 17.67
C GLY A 42 -4.21 -15.32 16.77
N PHE A 43 -4.76 -14.25 17.26
CA PHE A 43 -5.28 -13.19 16.42
C PHE A 43 -4.09 -12.52 15.73
N GLY A 44 -3.58 -13.17 14.70
CA GLY A 44 -2.51 -12.62 13.89
C GLY A 44 -3.12 -11.71 12.85
N HIS A 45 -3.07 -10.41 13.06
CA HIS A 45 -3.29 -9.47 11.97
C HIS A 45 -2.15 -9.60 10.97
N ARG A 46 -2.31 -10.47 9.99
CA ARG A 46 -1.48 -10.41 8.81
C ARG A 46 -2.02 -9.29 7.93
N ARG A 47 -1.17 -8.34 7.61
CA ARG A 47 -1.53 -7.34 6.61
C ARG A 47 -1.81 -8.04 5.28
N PRO A 48 -2.89 -7.70 4.56
CA PRO A 48 -3.10 -8.21 3.22
C PRO A 48 -1.86 -7.95 2.36
N PHE A 49 -1.45 -8.94 1.59
CA PHE A 49 -0.26 -8.86 0.75
C PHE A 49 -0.63 -9.19 -0.69
N HIS A 50 -0.33 -8.28 -1.60
CA HIS A 50 -0.56 -8.46 -3.02
C HIS A 50 0.75 -8.29 -3.79
N SER A 51 1.16 -9.33 -4.49
CA SER A 51 2.39 -9.32 -5.29
C SER A 51 2.05 -9.07 -6.75
N LEU A 52 2.47 -7.91 -7.25
CA LEU A 52 2.32 -7.55 -8.66
C LEU A 52 3.50 -8.11 -9.46
N ALA A 53 3.20 -9.00 -10.40
CA ALA A 53 4.17 -9.63 -11.28
C ALA A 53 4.02 -9.19 -12.74
N SER A 54 2.90 -8.57 -13.10
CA SER A 54 2.59 -8.13 -14.47
C SER A 54 1.55 -7.01 -14.45
N GLY A 55 1.31 -6.41 -15.60
CA GLY A 55 0.36 -5.31 -15.79
C GLY A 55 1.05 -3.95 -15.86
N THR A 56 0.27 -2.93 -16.17
CA THR A 56 0.72 -1.53 -16.24
C THR A 56 -0.07 -0.61 -15.32
N THR A 57 -1.19 -1.10 -14.77
CA THR A 57 -2.05 -0.36 -13.86
C THR A 57 -2.53 -1.26 -12.73
N PHE A 58 -2.66 -0.70 -11.56
CA PHE A 58 -3.27 -1.34 -10.40
C PHE A 58 -4.05 -0.29 -9.60
N GLU A 59 -5.35 -0.45 -9.53
CA GLU A 59 -6.22 0.44 -8.78
C GLU A 59 -6.50 -0.16 -7.40
N LEU A 60 -6.18 0.58 -6.37
CA LEU A 60 -6.50 0.25 -4.99
C LEU A 60 -7.98 0.59 -4.73
N GLN A 61 -8.69 -0.34 -4.12
CA GLN A 61 -10.07 -0.17 -3.69
C GLN A 61 -10.15 -0.01 -2.17
N PRO A 62 -11.21 0.55 -1.61
CA PRO A 62 -11.34 0.76 -0.16
C PRO A 62 -11.10 -0.49 0.69
N GLU A 63 -11.51 -1.64 0.22
CA GLU A 63 -11.31 -2.94 0.88
C GLU A 63 -9.84 -3.39 0.93
N HIS A 64 -8.96 -2.75 0.15
CA HIS A 64 -7.53 -2.99 0.18
C HIS A 64 -6.82 -2.24 1.32
N SER A 65 -7.57 -1.61 2.23
CA SER A 65 -6.97 -0.92 3.38
C SER A 65 -6.09 -1.87 4.21
N GLY A 66 -4.92 -1.40 4.57
CA GLY A 66 -3.90 -2.21 5.26
C GLY A 66 -3.01 -3.05 4.35
N MET A 67 -3.25 -3.04 3.04
CA MET A 67 -2.52 -3.87 2.09
C MET A 67 -1.05 -3.46 1.95
N ILE A 68 -0.20 -4.48 1.72
CA ILE A 68 1.15 -4.30 1.18
C ILE A 68 1.11 -4.69 -0.29
N VAL A 69 1.37 -3.73 -1.16
CA VAL A 69 1.55 -3.93 -2.60
C VAL A 69 3.03 -4.15 -2.88
N HIS A 70 3.39 -5.33 -3.32
CA HIS A 70 4.77 -5.71 -3.59
C HIS A 70 5.01 -5.78 -5.10
N LEU A 71 5.86 -4.91 -5.61
CA LEU A 71 6.32 -4.95 -6.99
C LEU A 71 7.51 -5.92 -7.09
N ASN A 72 7.23 -7.17 -7.43
CA ASN A 72 8.24 -8.23 -7.49
C ASN A 72 8.83 -8.45 -8.88
N ASN A 73 8.47 -7.60 -9.85
CA ASN A 73 8.99 -7.63 -11.20
C ASN A 73 9.46 -6.24 -11.63
N ALA A 74 10.35 -6.18 -12.61
CA ALA A 74 10.75 -4.94 -13.27
C ALA A 74 9.73 -4.61 -14.36
N PHE A 75 8.89 -3.60 -14.13
CA PHE A 75 7.85 -3.18 -15.07
C PHE A 75 8.45 -2.26 -16.13
N SER A 76 8.93 -2.82 -17.23
CA SER A 76 9.61 -2.05 -18.29
C SER A 76 8.68 -1.07 -19.01
N SER A 77 7.39 -1.41 -19.11
CA SER A 77 6.37 -0.52 -19.69
C SER A 77 5.82 0.50 -18.70
N GLY A 78 6.35 0.49 -17.47
CA GLY A 78 5.84 1.29 -16.37
C GLY A 78 4.69 0.61 -15.60
N MET A 79 4.40 1.18 -14.42
CA MET A 79 3.30 0.77 -13.55
C MET A 79 2.67 2.01 -12.94
N THR A 80 1.36 2.14 -13.04
CA THR A 80 0.59 3.15 -12.33
C THR A 80 -0.23 2.49 -11.21
N ILE A 81 -0.04 2.94 -10.00
CA ILE A 81 -0.86 2.57 -8.83
C ILE A 81 -1.75 3.76 -8.51
N THR A 82 -3.06 3.58 -8.64
CA THR A 82 -4.04 4.61 -8.31
C THR A 82 -4.60 4.34 -6.91
N LEU A 83 -4.51 5.33 -6.06
CA LEU A 83 -5.07 5.31 -4.71
C LEU A 83 -6.61 5.38 -4.79
N PRO A 84 -7.36 4.81 -3.85
CA PRO A 84 -8.82 4.86 -3.91
C PRO A 84 -9.32 6.29 -3.75
N ASN A 85 -10.48 6.57 -4.34
CA ASN A 85 -11.16 7.84 -4.15
C ASN A 85 -11.55 8.01 -2.66
N ASP A 86 -11.51 9.23 -2.15
CA ASP A 86 -11.88 9.57 -0.78
C ASP A 86 -13.39 9.60 -0.53
N THR A 87 -14.21 9.48 -1.57
CA THR A 87 -15.67 9.48 -1.46
C THR A 87 -16.20 8.29 -0.65
N GLY A 88 -17.21 8.52 0.15
CA GLY A 88 -17.94 7.44 0.81
C GLY A 88 -17.37 6.96 2.14
N GLY A 89 -16.52 7.75 2.82
CA GLY A 89 -16.07 7.42 4.16
C GLY A 89 -14.83 6.56 4.23
N ASN A 90 -14.00 6.60 3.19
CA ASN A 90 -12.70 5.89 3.12
C ASN A 90 -11.62 6.51 4.01
N GLY A 91 -11.96 7.52 4.80
CA GLY A 91 -11.03 8.10 5.78
C GLY A 91 -10.38 7.03 6.65
N GLY A 92 -9.05 7.13 6.81
CA GLY A 92 -8.27 6.13 7.52
C GLY A 92 -7.78 4.96 6.65
N PHE A 93 -8.07 4.95 5.34
CA PHE A 93 -7.41 4.01 4.42
C PHE A 93 -5.90 4.18 4.49
N PHE A 94 -5.19 3.07 4.45
CA PHE A 94 -3.73 3.09 4.37
C PHE A 94 -3.21 1.91 3.56
N CYS A 95 -2.10 2.12 2.86
CA CYS A 95 -1.40 1.04 2.18
C CYS A 95 0.11 1.25 2.25
N THR A 96 0.85 0.20 1.91
CA THR A 96 2.31 0.26 1.76
C THR A 96 2.67 -0.29 0.40
N ILE A 97 3.45 0.47 -0.36
CA ILE A 97 3.97 0.05 -1.66
C ILE A 97 5.45 -0.25 -1.49
N PHE A 98 5.84 -1.46 -1.83
CA PHE A 98 7.21 -1.94 -1.69
C PHE A 98 7.78 -2.35 -3.05
N VAL A 99 8.88 -1.73 -3.44
CA VAL A 99 9.63 -2.06 -4.65
C VAL A 99 10.60 -3.19 -4.34
N GLY A 100 10.20 -4.42 -4.62
CA GLY A 100 11.01 -5.61 -4.37
C GLY A 100 12.04 -5.87 -5.46
N THR A 101 11.78 -5.40 -6.68
CA THR A 101 12.68 -5.50 -7.82
C THR A 101 12.92 -4.12 -8.41
N THR A 102 14.19 -3.79 -8.71
CA THR A 102 14.51 -2.50 -9.36
C THR A 102 13.71 -2.31 -10.64
N GLN A 103 13.01 -1.20 -10.72
CA GLN A 103 12.15 -0.88 -11.85
C GLN A 103 12.96 -0.42 -13.05
N THR A 104 12.52 -0.77 -14.25
CA THR A 104 13.11 -0.33 -15.52
C THR A 104 12.24 0.68 -16.25
N GLY A 105 10.95 0.68 -15.99
CA GLY A 105 10.00 1.71 -16.41
C GLY A 105 9.64 2.66 -15.28
N THR A 106 8.76 3.60 -15.57
CA THR A 106 8.23 4.56 -14.59
C THR A 106 7.24 3.87 -13.65
N LEU A 107 7.41 4.07 -12.34
CA LEU A 107 6.37 3.79 -11.35
C LEU A 107 5.71 5.11 -10.96
N THR A 108 4.42 5.18 -11.15
CA THR A 108 3.59 6.30 -10.71
C THR A 108 2.66 5.85 -9.59
N ILE A 109 2.65 6.56 -8.49
CA ILE A 109 1.64 6.44 -7.46
C ILE A 109 0.84 7.73 -7.52
N GLN A 110 -0.45 7.64 -7.77
CA GLN A 110 -1.30 8.81 -7.97
C GLN A 110 -2.59 8.72 -7.18
N THR A 111 -3.18 9.86 -6.90
CA THR A 111 -4.54 9.97 -6.39
C THR A 111 -5.56 9.60 -7.47
N ASN A 112 -6.80 9.36 -7.07
CA ASN A 112 -7.87 9.00 -8.02
C ASN A 112 -8.47 10.23 -8.71
N ALA A 113 -8.44 11.38 -8.05
CA ALA A 113 -9.00 12.64 -8.54
C ALA A 113 -7.95 13.76 -8.53
N ASP A 114 -8.06 14.70 -9.45
CA ASP A 114 -7.11 15.82 -9.59
C ASP A 114 -7.16 16.82 -8.43
N ASP A 115 -8.22 16.82 -7.64
CA ASP A 115 -8.38 17.65 -6.44
C ASP A 115 -7.86 16.96 -5.16
N ASP A 116 -7.60 15.66 -5.22
CA ASP A 116 -6.93 14.93 -4.15
C ASP A 116 -5.43 15.24 -4.14
N LEU A 117 -4.95 15.78 -3.04
CA LEU A 117 -3.57 16.28 -2.95
C LEU A 117 -2.71 15.45 -2.01
N MET A 118 -1.43 15.33 -2.34
CA MET A 118 -0.43 14.67 -1.52
C MET A 118 0.26 15.65 -0.56
N LEU A 119 0.40 15.20 0.67
CA LEU A 119 1.15 15.84 1.76
C LEU A 119 2.27 14.91 2.22
N GLY A 120 3.24 15.44 2.95
CA GLY A 120 4.27 14.61 3.56
C GLY A 120 5.62 14.73 2.89
N ALA A 121 6.49 13.77 3.15
CA ALA A 121 7.84 13.78 2.63
C ALA A 121 8.37 12.36 2.39
N VAL A 122 9.21 12.24 1.39
CA VAL A 122 9.99 11.03 1.12
C VAL A 122 11.48 11.30 1.30
N HIS A 123 12.17 10.35 1.90
CA HIS A 123 13.62 10.39 2.12
C HIS A 123 14.31 9.50 1.10
N SER A 124 15.12 10.10 0.25
CA SER A 124 15.91 9.38 -0.75
C SER A 124 17.32 9.13 -0.24
N ILE A 125 17.75 7.88 -0.30
CA ILE A 125 19.08 7.45 0.12
C ILE A 125 19.77 6.83 -1.09
N SER A 126 20.90 7.42 -1.47
CA SER A 126 21.70 6.96 -2.58
C SER A 126 22.76 5.95 -2.16
N SER A 127 23.00 4.94 -2.99
CA SER A 127 24.13 4.04 -2.85
C SER A 127 25.50 4.75 -2.92
N ALA A 128 25.54 5.98 -3.44
CA ALA A 128 26.72 6.85 -3.45
C ALA A 128 26.94 7.62 -2.13
N GLY A 129 26.08 7.39 -1.11
CA GLY A 129 26.21 7.99 0.21
C GLY A 129 25.55 9.35 0.36
N SER A 130 24.89 9.89 -0.67
CA SER A 130 24.07 11.10 -0.54
C SER A 130 22.65 10.77 -0.07
N ALA A 131 22.07 11.67 0.70
CA ALA A 131 20.68 11.57 1.14
C ALA A 131 20.01 12.93 1.02
N ASP A 132 18.72 12.93 0.70
CA ASP A 132 17.91 14.14 0.62
C ASP A 132 16.45 13.85 1.02
N ALA A 133 15.71 14.88 1.36
CA ALA A 133 14.30 14.81 1.72
C ALA A 133 13.49 15.71 0.79
N PHE A 134 12.47 15.16 0.16
CA PHE A 134 11.59 15.87 -0.75
C PHE A 134 10.20 15.93 -0.16
N ARG A 135 9.69 17.16 0.00
CA ARG A 135 8.37 17.41 0.56
C ARG A 135 7.35 17.65 -0.55
N ALA A 136 6.18 17.05 -0.45
CA ALA A 136 5.03 17.45 -1.23
C ALA A 136 4.53 18.82 -0.78
N ASP A 137 4.08 19.66 -1.69
CA ASP A 137 3.64 21.02 -1.38
C ASP A 137 2.23 21.08 -0.77
N GLY A 138 1.42 20.03 -0.96
CA GLY A 138 0.04 19.96 -0.47
C GLY A 138 -0.95 20.85 -1.19
N SER A 139 -0.57 21.39 -2.34
CA SER A 139 -1.38 22.32 -3.12
C SER A 139 -1.51 21.94 -4.60
N THR A 140 -0.52 21.25 -5.15
CA THR A 140 -0.53 20.83 -6.57
C THR A 140 -0.11 19.40 -6.77
N HIS A 141 0.75 18.86 -5.89
CA HIS A 141 1.23 17.48 -6.06
C HIS A 141 0.13 16.45 -5.82
N ASP A 142 -0.27 15.74 -6.85
CA ASP A 142 -1.19 14.62 -6.84
C ASP A 142 -0.52 13.27 -7.19
N LYS A 143 0.76 13.33 -7.57
CA LYS A 143 1.55 12.16 -8.01
C LYS A 143 2.93 12.07 -7.36
N LEU A 144 3.34 10.84 -7.14
CA LEU A 144 4.73 10.47 -6.85
C LEU A 144 5.26 9.68 -8.07
N VAL A 145 6.16 10.28 -8.84
CA VAL A 145 6.69 9.73 -10.09
C VAL A 145 8.11 9.24 -9.91
N ILE A 146 8.29 7.95 -9.95
CA ILE A 146 9.54 7.24 -9.77
C ILE A 146 10.03 6.76 -11.14
N ASP A 147 10.60 7.68 -11.91
CA ASP A 147 10.96 7.49 -13.32
C ASP A 147 12.45 7.31 -13.58
N ALA A 148 13.28 7.51 -12.58
CA ALA A 148 14.73 7.46 -12.69
C ALA A 148 15.40 6.79 -11.49
N ASN A 149 16.66 6.37 -11.68
CA ASN A 149 17.43 5.72 -10.62
C ASN A 149 17.68 6.63 -9.40
N ASN A 150 17.71 7.94 -9.61
CA ASN A 150 17.85 8.94 -8.54
C ASN A 150 16.53 9.39 -7.92
N LYS A 151 15.41 8.81 -8.35
CA LYS A 151 14.05 9.05 -7.83
C LYS A 151 13.41 7.80 -7.20
N GLY A 152 14.20 6.93 -6.61
CA GLY A 152 13.67 5.78 -5.85
C GLY A 152 13.33 4.53 -6.65
N ARG A 153 13.83 4.37 -7.86
CA ARG A 153 13.54 3.22 -8.74
C ARG A 153 14.18 1.90 -8.30
N MET A 154 15.08 1.96 -7.35
CA MET A 154 15.83 0.80 -6.88
C MET A 154 15.00 -0.08 -5.94
N ALA A 155 15.29 -1.38 -5.94
CA ALA A 155 14.75 -2.30 -4.94
C ALA A 155 15.04 -1.81 -3.51
N GLY A 156 14.09 -1.99 -2.61
CA GLY A 156 14.14 -1.49 -1.24
C GLY A 156 13.41 -0.16 -1.03
N THR A 157 12.89 0.47 -2.08
CA THR A 157 11.99 1.63 -1.93
C THR A 157 10.68 1.21 -1.28
N VAL A 158 10.26 1.96 -0.27
CA VAL A 158 9.00 1.78 0.47
C VAL A 158 8.26 3.11 0.54
N VAL A 159 6.99 3.09 0.17
CA VAL A 159 6.11 4.26 0.25
C VAL A 159 4.86 3.87 1.05
N HIS A 160 4.52 4.69 2.02
CA HIS A 160 3.29 4.57 2.81
C HIS A 160 2.33 5.67 2.41
N CYS A 161 1.08 5.31 2.17
CA CYS A 161 0.03 6.24 1.81
C CYS A 161 -1.11 6.11 2.82
N TYR A 162 -1.57 7.24 3.37
CA TYR A 162 -2.65 7.33 4.34
C TYR A 162 -3.66 8.37 3.89
N LEU A 163 -4.91 7.99 3.79
CA LEU A 163 -6.00 8.95 3.55
C LEU A 163 -6.36 9.63 4.87
N MET A 164 -6.03 10.92 4.97
CA MET A 164 -6.17 11.71 6.20
C MET A 164 -7.54 12.40 6.35
N GLY A 165 -8.33 12.41 5.29
CA GLY A 165 -9.64 13.07 5.23
C GLY A 165 -9.87 13.65 3.86
N ALA A 166 -10.90 14.48 3.69
CA ALA A 166 -11.30 15.01 2.40
C ALA A 166 -10.08 15.51 1.59
N ASP A 167 -9.90 14.90 0.43
CA ASP A 167 -8.95 15.28 -0.61
C ASP A 167 -7.47 15.35 -0.16
N LYS A 168 -7.10 14.65 0.94
CA LYS A 168 -5.74 14.74 1.48
C LYS A 168 -5.12 13.38 1.76
N TRP A 169 -4.03 13.10 1.09
CA TRP A 169 -3.19 11.92 1.26
C TRP A 169 -1.87 12.29 1.94
N LEU A 170 -1.60 11.70 3.11
CA LEU A 170 -0.26 11.73 3.68
C LEU A 170 0.56 10.63 3.00
N VAL A 171 1.65 11.02 2.37
CA VAL A 171 2.57 10.12 1.69
C VAL A 171 3.97 10.30 2.29
N GLU A 172 4.52 9.21 2.79
CA GLU A 172 5.85 9.18 3.38
C GLU A 172 6.60 7.92 2.97
N GLY A 173 7.92 7.95 3.05
CA GLY A 173 8.67 6.74 2.71
C GLY A 173 10.16 6.91 2.61
N HIS A 174 10.80 5.77 2.32
CA HIS A 174 12.22 5.69 2.03
C HIS A 174 12.41 5.24 0.59
N MET A 175 13.18 6.00 -0.16
CA MET A 175 13.44 5.76 -1.56
C MET A 175 14.91 5.37 -1.75
N SER A 176 15.14 4.16 -2.22
CA SER A 176 16.47 3.68 -2.60
C SER A 176 16.81 4.17 -4.01
N CYS A 177 17.94 4.86 -4.15
CA CYS A 177 18.35 5.43 -5.43
C CYS A 177 19.85 5.31 -5.69
N THR A 178 20.27 5.75 -6.88
CA THR A 178 21.67 5.91 -7.26
C THR A 178 21.92 7.33 -7.77
N GLY A 179 23.13 7.84 -7.62
CA GLY A 179 23.46 9.21 -8.00
C GLY A 179 22.91 10.24 -7.00
N THR A 180 22.83 11.48 -7.43
CA THR A 180 22.27 12.57 -6.62
C THR A 180 20.74 12.45 -6.57
N PRO A 181 20.12 12.34 -5.38
CA PRO A 181 18.67 12.29 -5.27
C PRO A 181 17.96 13.46 -5.95
N ALA A 182 16.79 13.18 -6.52
CA ALA A 182 15.94 14.18 -7.14
C ALA A 182 14.49 14.02 -6.70
N SER A 183 13.73 15.12 -6.72
CA SER A 183 12.32 15.13 -6.30
C SER A 183 11.48 14.20 -7.19
N PRO A 184 10.70 13.30 -6.58
CA PRO A 184 9.76 12.45 -7.30
C PRO A 184 8.34 13.07 -7.42
N TRP A 185 8.08 14.22 -6.79
CA TRP A 185 6.76 14.83 -6.77
C TRP A 185 6.41 15.45 -8.12
N ALA A 186 5.14 15.31 -8.53
CA ALA A 186 4.58 15.83 -9.77
C ALA A 186 3.09 16.19 -9.60
N ASP A 187 2.58 16.92 -10.57
CA ASP A 187 1.19 17.32 -10.74
C ASP A 187 0.51 16.45 -11.81
#